data_1247022ff73e625c5ada630ace760753
#
_entry.id   1247022ff73e625c5ada630ace760753
#
_cell.length_a   1.000
_cell.length_b   1.000
_cell.length_c   1.000
_cell.angle_alpha   90.00
_cell.angle_beta   90.00
_cell.angle_gamma   90.00
#
_symmetry.space_group_name_H-M   'P 1'
#
loop_
_entity.id
_entity.type
_entity.pdbx_description
1 polymer ?
#
loop_
_entity_poly.entity_id
_entity_poly.type
_entity_poly.pdbx_seq_one_letter_code
_entity_poly.pdbx_strand_id
1 'polypeptide(L)'
;MIRILLAAIFLSAASGFAATSELLHTFKKVRVTDEFWAEGAAIGEFNHDGKMDVVSGAYWYEGPDFKKRHEIYPANASFKRKKADGMEQTLPGFEGALGVNNAYSDCFLTFTYDFNGDGWTDVLVYGYPGKEAAWYENPKNRPGHWQRHVIFDVLDNESPDLIDITGDGKPEILCCSGGYIGYAEADWNNPAAPWKFHPVSPKGGYQMYTHGIGAGDINGDGRVDIIEKDAWWEQPASLANDPVWIKHPFHFAEAAAQMLVYDVNGDGLNDVITCINAHGYGLSWYEQVRENGNITFREHVILNKDASKDRYGVQFSQPHSLALVDMDGDGLKDIVTGKRFWAHGKDGPDADSNGAAVLYWFKLMRPAKGQAEYIPYLIDDDSGVGTEVTAGIVSNPKYPDVVVGNKKGVFVLEHQVKEVPHAEWEKAQPKPLAGSQ
;
A
#
# COMPACT_ATOMS: atom_id res chain seq x y z
N MET A 1 34.23 -69.49 -47.60
CA MET A 1 33.10 -68.59 -47.58
C MET A 1 32.71 -68.39 -46.11
N ILE A 2 33.14 -67.29 -45.52
CA ILE A 2 32.84 -66.92 -44.11
C ILE A 2 31.72 -65.91 -44.12
N ARG A 3 30.56 -66.19 -43.51
CA ARG A 3 29.46 -65.26 -43.35
C ARG A 3 29.65 -64.50 -42.02
N ILE A 4 29.82 -63.20 -42.09
CA ILE A 4 29.88 -62.29 -40.97
C ILE A 4 28.44 -61.84 -40.69
N LEU A 5 27.90 -62.14 -39.48
CA LEU A 5 26.62 -61.62 -38.99
C LEU A 5 26.91 -60.27 -38.34
N LEU A 6 26.37 -59.17 -38.89
CA LEU A 6 26.31 -57.87 -38.20
C LEU A 6 25.06 -57.86 -37.28
N ALA A 7 25.28 -57.75 -35.97
CA ALA A 7 24.24 -57.50 -35.01
C ALA A 7 24.11 -55.97 -34.87
N ALA A 8 22.95 -55.42 -35.25
CA ALA A 8 22.61 -54.02 -35.01
C ALA A 8 22.13 -53.83 -33.58
N ILE A 9 22.87 -53.10 -32.77
CA ILE A 9 22.47 -52.68 -31.42
C ILE A 9 21.62 -51.41 -31.57
N PHE A 10 20.31 -51.51 -31.31
CA PHE A 10 19.43 -50.34 -31.14
C PHE A 10 19.64 -49.79 -29.74
N LEU A 11 20.38 -48.64 -29.64
CA LEU A 11 20.35 -47.81 -28.44
C LEU A 11 19.05 -47.00 -28.48
N SER A 12 18.08 -47.34 -27.66
CA SER A 12 16.96 -46.49 -27.36
C SER A 12 17.42 -45.35 -26.44
N ALA A 13 17.63 -44.19 -27.01
CA ALA A 13 17.79 -42.97 -26.22
C ALA A 13 16.44 -42.65 -25.55
N ALA A 14 16.31 -42.99 -24.29
CA ALA A 14 15.26 -42.41 -23.46
C ALA A 14 15.56 -40.92 -23.25
N SER A 15 14.91 -40.06 -24.03
CA SER A 15 14.84 -38.64 -23.73
C SER A 15 14.07 -38.42 -22.43
N GLY A 16 14.80 -38.44 -21.32
CA GLY A 16 14.26 -37.96 -20.05
C GLY A 16 13.89 -36.50 -20.22
N PHE A 17 12.61 -36.20 -20.28
CA PHE A 17 12.13 -34.85 -20.03
C PHE A 17 12.58 -34.49 -18.60
N ALA A 18 13.54 -33.60 -18.47
CA ALA A 18 13.80 -32.96 -17.18
C ALA A 18 12.47 -32.35 -16.75
N ALA A 19 11.95 -32.79 -15.61
CA ALA A 19 10.77 -32.18 -15.04
C ALA A 19 11.11 -30.70 -14.80
N THR A 20 10.42 -29.80 -15.50
CA THR A 20 10.57 -28.36 -15.28
C THR A 20 10.10 -28.08 -13.85
N SER A 21 10.98 -27.48 -13.04
CA SER A 21 10.61 -26.97 -11.72
C SER A 21 10.12 -25.54 -11.86
N GLU A 22 9.11 -25.20 -11.06
CA GLU A 22 8.51 -23.85 -11.01
C GLU A 22 8.66 -23.30 -9.59
N LEU A 23 8.67 -21.97 -9.47
CA LEU A 23 8.67 -21.31 -8.18
C LEU A 23 7.23 -21.18 -7.67
N LEU A 24 6.96 -21.80 -6.52
CA LEU A 24 5.69 -21.66 -5.81
C LEU A 24 5.86 -20.62 -4.69
N HIS A 25 5.09 -19.56 -4.79
CA HIS A 25 5.02 -18.46 -3.83
C HIS A 25 3.91 -18.76 -2.81
N THR A 26 4.24 -18.66 -1.53
CA THR A 26 3.31 -18.86 -0.41
C THR A 26 3.65 -17.87 0.70
N PHE A 27 2.76 -17.71 1.67
CA PHE A 27 2.98 -16.79 2.77
C PHE A 27 2.79 -17.49 4.12
N LYS A 28 3.69 -17.20 5.05
CA LYS A 28 3.56 -17.62 6.44
C LYS A 28 3.10 -16.44 7.27
N LYS A 29 1.90 -16.53 7.85
CA LYS A 29 1.40 -15.49 8.75
C LYS A 29 2.09 -15.53 10.10
N VAL A 30 2.68 -14.41 10.49
CA VAL A 30 3.19 -14.12 11.84
C VAL A 30 2.33 -13.02 12.44
N ARG A 31 1.60 -13.34 13.52
CA ARG A 31 0.89 -12.32 14.28
C ARG A 31 1.87 -11.67 15.24
N VAL A 32 2.14 -10.38 15.02
CA VAL A 32 3.02 -9.55 15.85
C VAL A 32 2.33 -9.17 17.16
N THR A 33 1.08 -8.72 17.06
CA THR A 33 0.20 -8.45 18.21
C THR A 33 -1.26 -8.62 17.80
N ASP A 34 -2.14 -8.86 18.76
CA ASP A 34 -3.60 -8.85 18.61
C ASP A 34 -4.25 -7.53 19.05
N GLU A 35 -3.44 -6.55 19.43
CA GLU A 35 -3.88 -5.23 19.83
C GLU A 35 -4.01 -4.30 18.62
N PHE A 36 -5.02 -3.43 18.64
CA PHE A 36 -5.23 -2.41 17.63
C PHE A 36 -4.63 -1.08 18.08
N TRP A 37 -3.49 -0.71 17.54
CA TRP A 37 -2.78 0.55 17.82
C TRP A 37 -2.77 1.53 16.65
N ALA A 38 -2.90 1.03 15.41
CA ALA A 38 -2.83 1.83 14.21
C ALA A 38 -3.67 1.23 13.07
N GLU A 39 -4.03 2.06 12.10
CA GLU A 39 -4.69 1.65 10.86
C GLU A 39 -3.70 1.16 9.79
N GLY A 40 -2.43 0.96 10.16
CA GLY A 40 -1.35 0.52 9.29
C GLY A 40 -0.14 0.06 10.07
N ALA A 41 0.90 -0.32 9.34
CA ALA A 41 2.20 -0.68 9.89
C ALA A 41 3.30 -0.45 8.84
N ALA A 42 4.48 -0.06 9.27
CA ALA A 42 5.64 0.16 8.42
C ALA A 42 6.84 -0.72 8.81
N ILE A 43 7.82 -0.78 7.92
CA ILE A 43 9.05 -1.55 8.06
C ILE A 43 10.21 -0.60 8.30
N GLY A 44 11.09 -0.92 9.23
CA GLY A 44 12.32 -0.16 9.48
C GLY A 44 13.36 -1.01 10.19
N GLU A 45 14.59 -0.56 10.20
CA GLU A 45 15.65 -1.10 11.07
C GLU A 45 15.94 -0.04 12.12
N PHE A 46 15.50 -0.29 13.37
CA PHE A 46 15.47 0.75 14.41
C PHE A 46 16.59 0.62 15.46
N ASN A 47 17.28 -0.54 15.51
CA ASN A 47 18.24 -0.83 16.56
C ASN A 47 19.66 -1.12 16.09
N HIS A 48 19.91 -1.11 14.77
CA HIS A 48 21.16 -1.41 14.08
C HIS A 48 21.69 -2.84 14.36
N ASP A 49 20.79 -3.82 14.47
CA ASP A 49 21.16 -5.23 14.63
C ASP A 49 21.26 -5.99 13.30
N GLY A 50 20.92 -5.31 12.19
CA GLY A 50 20.91 -5.86 10.84
C GLY A 50 19.69 -6.72 10.52
N LYS A 51 18.63 -6.62 11.33
CA LYS A 51 17.31 -7.22 11.09
C LYS A 51 16.30 -6.12 10.86
N MET A 52 15.31 -6.42 10.02
CA MET A 52 14.21 -5.49 9.83
C MET A 52 13.19 -5.67 10.94
N ASP A 53 12.71 -4.56 11.43
CA ASP A 53 11.70 -4.43 12.46
C ASP A 53 10.38 -3.96 11.87
N VAL A 54 9.31 -3.99 12.67
CA VAL A 54 7.98 -3.50 12.28
C VAL A 54 7.51 -2.46 13.29
N VAL A 55 6.92 -1.37 12.81
CA VAL A 55 6.29 -0.34 13.64
C VAL A 55 4.80 -0.26 13.34
N SER A 56 3.98 -0.11 14.39
CA SER A 56 2.54 0.13 14.29
C SER A 56 2.06 0.90 15.52
N GLY A 57 1.58 2.12 15.31
CA GLY A 57 1.17 3.01 16.38
C GLY A 57 2.30 3.34 17.33
N ALA A 58 2.02 3.20 18.64
CA ALA A 58 2.96 3.55 19.70
C ALA A 58 4.14 2.58 19.87
N TYR A 59 4.19 1.49 19.11
CA TYR A 59 5.19 0.43 19.31
C TYR A 59 5.93 0.06 18.04
N TRP A 60 7.22 -0.23 18.18
CA TRP A 60 7.96 -1.01 17.23
C TRP A 60 8.33 -2.38 17.83
N TYR A 61 8.46 -3.38 16.96
CA TYR A 61 8.64 -4.77 17.32
C TYR A 61 9.91 -5.29 16.66
N GLU A 62 10.82 -5.79 17.51
CA GLU A 62 12.16 -6.22 17.12
C GLU A 62 12.11 -7.51 16.30
N GLY A 63 12.67 -7.47 15.09
CA GLY A 63 12.80 -8.63 14.22
C GLY A 63 13.87 -9.62 14.70
N PRO A 64 13.89 -10.84 14.19
CA PRO A 64 13.00 -11.40 13.18
C PRO A 64 11.74 -12.09 13.75
N ASP A 65 11.57 -12.19 15.07
CA ASP A 65 10.46 -12.94 15.69
C ASP A 65 9.36 -12.04 16.26
N PHE A 66 9.58 -10.73 16.29
CA PHE A 66 8.64 -9.65 16.68
C PHE A 66 8.04 -9.81 18.09
N LYS A 67 8.71 -10.56 18.99
CA LYS A 67 8.21 -10.81 20.33
C LYS A 67 8.53 -9.71 21.31
N LYS A 68 9.60 -8.98 21.07
CA LYS A 68 10.04 -7.88 21.91
C LYS A 68 9.54 -6.58 21.31
N ARG A 69 8.74 -5.84 22.09
CA ARG A 69 8.22 -4.53 21.68
C ARG A 69 8.87 -3.41 22.46
N HIS A 70 8.96 -2.25 21.83
CA HIS A 70 9.48 -1.02 22.39
C HIS A 70 8.49 0.11 22.18
N GLU A 71 8.28 0.91 23.20
CA GLU A 71 7.34 2.03 23.14
C GLU A 71 8.04 3.27 22.59
N ILE A 72 7.50 3.85 21.50
CA ILE A 72 8.00 5.06 20.86
C ILE A 72 7.50 6.30 21.60
N TYR A 73 6.20 6.32 21.90
CA TYR A 73 5.51 7.37 22.64
C TYR A 73 4.48 6.75 23.57
N PRO A 74 3.99 7.50 24.60
CA PRO A 74 3.05 6.92 25.57
C PRO A 74 1.82 6.32 24.91
N ALA A 75 1.67 5.00 25.00
CA ALA A 75 0.50 4.31 24.50
C ALA A 75 -0.69 4.52 25.44
N ASN A 76 -1.78 5.05 24.93
CA ASN A 76 -2.97 5.31 25.73
C ASN A 76 -3.86 4.07 25.82
N ALA A 77 -3.95 3.46 27.00
CA ALA A 77 -4.82 2.32 27.23
C ALA A 77 -6.31 2.71 27.33
N SER A 78 -6.63 3.99 27.54
CA SER A 78 -8.01 4.49 27.60
C SER A 78 -8.09 5.98 27.34
N PHE A 79 -9.27 6.44 26.88
CA PHE A 79 -9.57 7.86 26.69
C PHE A 79 -10.98 8.19 27.19
N LYS A 80 -11.25 9.50 27.42
CA LYS A 80 -12.55 9.99 27.87
C LYS A 80 -13.34 10.60 26.72
N ARG A 81 -14.59 10.20 26.61
CA ARG A 81 -15.54 10.73 25.62
C ARG A 81 -16.76 11.31 26.34
N LYS A 82 -17.20 12.51 25.95
CA LYS A 82 -18.48 13.07 26.42
C LYS A 82 -19.63 12.43 25.65
N LYS A 83 -20.63 11.92 26.38
CA LYS A 83 -21.91 11.47 25.84
C LYS A 83 -22.83 12.66 25.52
N ALA A 84 -23.91 12.39 24.79
CA ALA A 84 -24.93 13.40 24.47
C ALA A 84 -25.59 14.00 25.70
N ASP A 85 -25.62 13.27 26.81
CA ASP A 85 -26.15 13.72 28.13
C ASP A 85 -25.14 14.56 28.94
N GLY A 86 -23.95 14.81 28.38
CA GLY A 86 -22.85 15.56 29.00
C GLY A 86 -21.98 14.74 29.98
N MET A 87 -22.30 13.47 30.25
CA MET A 87 -21.50 12.61 31.11
C MET A 87 -20.24 12.13 30.38
N GLU A 88 -19.15 12.00 31.13
CA GLU A 88 -17.92 11.39 30.61
C GLU A 88 -18.01 9.87 30.66
N GLN A 89 -17.53 9.22 29.59
CA GLN A 89 -17.32 7.77 29.50
C GLN A 89 -15.86 7.49 29.24
N THR A 90 -15.27 6.61 30.02
CA THR A 90 -13.94 6.07 29.72
C THR A 90 -14.08 4.89 28.76
N LEU A 91 -13.36 4.95 27.64
CA LEU A 91 -13.31 3.91 26.61
C LEU A 91 -11.90 3.33 26.55
N PRO A 92 -11.76 2.06 26.16
CA PRO A 92 -10.43 1.49 25.92
C PRO A 92 -9.76 2.14 24.71
N GLY A 93 -8.45 2.32 24.78
CA GLY A 93 -7.63 2.86 23.71
C GLY A 93 -7.68 4.37 23.57
N PHE A 94 -7.15 4.84 22.48
CA PHE A 94 -7.12 6.25 22.09
C PHE A 94 -7.99 6.42 20.85
N GLU A 95 -9.08 7.17 20.95
CA GLU A 95 -10.07 7.48 19.89
C GLU A 95 -10.30 6.39 18.82
N GLY A 96 -10.16 5.13 19.19
CA GLY A 96 -10.28 4.01 18.29
C GLY A 96 -9.09 3.07 18.27
N ALA A 97 -7.96 3.50 18.80
CA ALA A 97 -6.80 2.65 18.94
C ALA A 97 -6.97 1.67 20.04
N LEU A 98 -7.18 0.56 20.11
CA LEU A 98 -7.32 -0.54 21.06
C LEU A 98 -8.75 -1.05 21.19
N GLY A 99 -8.91 -2.24 20.68
CA GLY A 99 -10.14 -3.03 20.80
C GLY A 99 -11.11 -2.84 19.64
N VAL A 100 -11.76 -3.94 19.30
CA VAL A 100 -12.65 -4.09 18.14
C VAL A 100 -13.91 -3.23 18.15
N ASN A 101 -14.17 -2.53 19.24
CA ASN A 101 -15.33 -1.62 19.34
C ASN A 101 -15.00 -0.19 18.88
N ASN A 102 -13.74 0.07 18.56
CA ASN A 102 -13.27 1.37 18.12
C ASN A 102 -13.25 1.44 16.58
N ALA A 103 -13.77 2.52 16.01
CA ALA A 103 -13.80 2.69 14.56
C ALA A 103 -12.43 3.08 13.99
N TYR A 104 -11.66 3.91 14.70
CA TYR A 104 -10.43 4.52 14.21
C TYR A 104 -9.32 4.54 15.24
N SER A 105 -8.09 4.78 14.76
CA SER A 105 -6.90 5.08 15.53
C SER A 105 -6.47 6.54 15.31
N ASP A 106 -5.69 7.08 16.25
CA ASP A 106 -4.95 8.34 16.07
C ASP A 106 -3.70 8.19 15.19
N CYS A 107 -3.27 6.96 14.95
CA CYS A 107 -2.22 6.63 13.99
C CYS A 107 -2.87 6.05 12.74
N PHE A 108 -3.00 6.88 11.70
CA PHE A 108 -3.74 6.52 10.49
C PHE A 108 -2.82 5.92 9.44
N LEU A 109 -1.63 6.52 9.20
CA LEU A 109 -0.57 5.96 8.38
C LEU A 109 0.78 6.15 9.08
N THR A 110 1.72 5.28 8.75
CA THR A 110 3.07 5.26 9.34
C THR A 110 4.11 5.13 8.25
N PHE A 111 5.10 6.02 8.25
CA PHE A 111 6.23 5.97 7.32
C PHE A 111 7.54 5.93 8.08
N THR A 112 8.58 5.43 7.45
CA THR A 112 9.93 5.34 8.00
C THR A 112 10.92 6.04 7.09
N TYR A 113 11.74 6.91 7.66
CA TYR A 113 12.78 7.63 6.94
C TYR A 113 13.82 8.15 7.94
N ASP A 114 15.04 8.43 7.52
CA ASP A 114 16.06 9.14 8.32
C ASP A 114 15.91 10.64 8.06
N PHE A 115 15.01 11.29 8.85
CA PHE A 115 14.65 12.68 8.63
C PHE A 115 15.78 13.66 8.97
N ASN A 116 16.60 13.35 9.97
CA ASN A 116 17.68 14.22 10.41
C ASN A 116 19.05 13.88 9.80
N GLY A 117 19.13 12.83 8.97
CA GLY A 117 20.35 12.42 8.26
C GLY A 117 21.41 11.83 9.19
N ASP A 118 21.03 11.26 10.33
CA ASP A 118 21.95 10.76 11.34
C ASP A 118 22.27 9.25 11.21
N GLY A 119 21.68 8.61 10.22
CA GLY A 119 21.86 7.20 9.88
C GLY A 119 20.94 6.25 10.66
N TRP A 120 20.00 6.76 11.46
CA TRP A 120 19.02 5.95 12.19
C TRP A 120 17.63 6.18 11.60
N THR A 121 16.89 5.11 11.48
CA THR A 121 15.52 5.17 10.94
C THR A 121 14.58 5.80 11.96
N ASP A 122 13.92 6.90 11.57
CA ASP A 122 12.88 7.57 12.32
C ASP A 122 11.49 7.08 11.92
N VAL A 123 10.46 7.46 12.66
CA VAL A 123 9.06 7.09 12.40
C VAL A 123 8.21 8.34 12.20
N LEU A 124 7.57 8.47 11.05
CA LEU A 124 6.57 9.51 10.77
C LEU A 124 5.17 8.91 10.95
N VAL A 125 4.34 9.59 11.73
CA VAL A 125 2.94 9.24 11.96
C VAL A 125 2.05 10.32 11.38
N TYR A 126 1.14 9.93 10.51
CA TYR A 126 0.00 10.75 10.13
C TYR A 126 -1.16 10.44 11.06
N GLY A 127 -1.67 11.48 11.69
CA GLY A 127 -2.81 11.38 12.57
C GLY A 127 -4.11 11.05 11.82
N TYR A 128 -5.17 10.91 12.58
CA TYR A 128 -6.52 10.84 12.03
C TYR A 128 -6.82 12.05 11.13
N PRO A 129 -7.57 11.92 10.03
CA PRO A 129 -7.88 13.04 9.13
C PRO A 129 -8.31 14.31 9.86
N GLY A 130 -7.71 15.44 9.50
CA GLY A 130 -7.86 16.71 10.20
C GLY A 130 -6.93 16.91 11.40
N LYS A 131 -5.99 16.00 11.63
CA LYS A 131 -4.94 16.08 12.65
C LYS A 131 -3.58 16.35 12.02
N GLU A 132 -2.59 16.47 12.90
CA GLU A 132 -1.20 16.77 12.55
C GLU A 132 -0.43 15.55 12.02
N ALA A 133 0.68 15.85 11.33
CA ALA A 133 1.77 14.91 11.10
C ALA A 133 2.94 15.20 12.04
N ALA A 134 3.49 14.16 12.62
CA ALA A 134 4.66 14.26 13.47
C ALA A 134 5.61 13.10 13.24
N TRP A 135 6.92 13.39 13.22
CA TRP A 135 7.89 12.32 13.23
C TRP A 135 8.56 12.19 14.61
N TYR A 136 9.02 11.01 14.90
CA TYR A 136 9.64 10.61 16.15
C TYR A 136 11.09 10.25 15.86
N GLU A 137 12.02 11.00 16.49
CA GLU A 137 13.45 10.83 16.33
C GLU A 137 13.94 9.60 17.09
N ASN A 138 14.61 8.71 16.37
CA ASN A 138 15.17 7.49 16.94
C ASN A 138 16.23 7.83 18.01
N PRO A 139 16.07 7.36 19.24
CA PRO A 139 17.01 7.68 20.34
C PRO A 139 18.34 6.94 20.26
N LYS A 140 18.62 6.18 19.19
CA LYS A 140 19.88 5.43 19.00
C LYS A 140 20.15 4.45 20.15
N ASN A 141 19.17 3.59 20.39
CA ASN A 141 19.16 2.60 21.48
C ASN A 141 19.22 3.21 22.91
N ARG A 142 19.06 4.51 23.08
CA ARG A 142 18.91 5.11 24.40
C ARG A 142 17.52 4.81 24.98
N PRO A 143 17.39 4.56 26.29
CA PRO A 143 16.09 4.30 26.90
C PRO A 143 15.21 5.56 26.93
N GLY A 144 13.89 5.35 26.88
CA GLY A 144 12.89 6.40 26.97
C GLY A 144 12.09 6.53 25.68
N HIS A 145 11.09 7.42 25.69
CA HIS A 145 10.31 7.74 24.51
C HIS A 145 11.15 8.53 23.51
N TRP A 146 10.78 8.43 22.26
CA TRP A 146 11.40 9.15 21.16
C TRP A 146 11.01 10.62 21.18
N GLN A 147 11.91 11.50 20.75
CA GLN A 147 11.60 12.92 20.66
C GLN A 147 10.62 13.16 19.51
N ARG A 148 9.49 13.82 19.82
CA ARG A 148 8.43 14.13 18.86
C ARG A 148 8.63 15.49 18.23
N HIS A 149 8.51 15.57 16.91
CA HIS A 149 8.57 16.79 16.12
C HIS A 149 7.27 16.91 15.31
N VAL A 150 6.44 17.90 15.64
CA VAL A 150 5.24 18.23 14.84
C VAL A 150 5.69 19.04 13.64
N ILE A 151 5.52 18.48 12.45
CA ILE A 151 6.01 19.08 11.22
C ILE A 151 4.90 19.64 10.31
N PHE A 152 3.66 19.20 10.51
CA PHE A 152 2.53 19.71 9.75
C PHE A 152 1.25 19.67 10.59
N ASP A 153 0.45 20.75 10.55
CA ASP A 153 -0.65 20.93 11.50
C ASP A 153 -1.91 20.15 11.14
N VAL A 154 -2.25 20.04 9.84
CA VAL A 154 -3.54 19.50 9.41
C VAL A 154 -3.40 18.71 8.10
N LEU A 155 -3.58 17.40 8.19
CA LEU A 155 -3.76 16.48 7.07
C LEU A 155 -5.25 16.12 6.95
N ASP A 156 -5.89 16.51 5.86
CA ASP A 156 -7.34 16.38 5.72
C ASP A 156 -7.79 15.08 5.03
N ASN A 157 -6.97 14.52 4.15
CA ASN A 157 -7.34 13.34 3.36
C ASN A 157 -7.02 12.01 4.05
N GLU A 158 -7.64 10.92 3.56
CA GLU A 158 -7.51 9.58 4.15
C GLU A 158 -6.34 8.76 3.60
N SER A 159 -5.71 9.19 2.52
CA SER A 159 -4.58 8.51 1.89
C SER A 159 -3.44 9.48 1.53
N PRO A 160 -2.95 10.30 2.49
CA PRO A 160 -1.76 11.09 2.26
C PRO A 160 -0.54 10.17 2.04
N ASP A 161 0.48 10.67 1.38
CA ASP A 161 1.67 9.90 1.05
C ASP A 161 2.95 10.64 1.43
N LEU A 162 4.06 9.94 1.45
CA LEU A 162 5.40 10.48 1.64
C LEU A 162 6.24 10.13 0.40
N ILE A 163 6.38 11.07 -0.52
CA ILE A 163 6.94 10.84 -1.85
C ILE A 163 7.70 12.07 -2.36
N ASP A 164 8.77 11.85 -3.13
CA ASP A 164 9.54 12.92 -3.79
C ASP A 164 8.70 13.54 -4.92
N ILE A 165 8.13 14.71 -4.67
CA ILE A 165 7.33 15.50 -5.62
C ILE A 165 8.22 16.47 -6.40
N THR A 166 9.22 17.06 -5.72
CA THR A 166 10.04 18.11 -6.31
C THR A 166 11.14 17.58 -7.19
N GLY A 167 11.48 16.29 -7.08
CA GLY A 167 12.54 15.62 -7.84
C GLY A 167 13.94 15.89 -7.28
N ASP A 168 14.05 16.30 -6.02
CA ASP A 168 15.33 16.56 -5.35
C ASP A 168 15.94 15.34 -4.65
N GLY A 169 15.22 14.22 -4.66
CA GLY A 169 15.60 12.95 -4.04
C GLY A 169 15.20 12.85 -2.56
N LYS A 170 14.41 13.77 -2.06
CA LYS A 170 13.87 13.79 -0.69
C LYS A 170 12.35 13.80 -0.71
N PRO A 171 11.69 13.19 0.28
CA PRO A 171 10.24 13.08 0.25
C PRO A 171 9.55 14.33 0.80
N GLU A 172 8.43 14.68 0.18
CA GLU A 172 7.41 15.60 0.66
C GLU A 172 6.18 14.84 1.17
N ILE A 173 5.38 15.50 2.01
CA ILE A 173 4.05 15.02 2.38
C ILE A 173 3.06 15.42 1.29
N LEU A 174 2.59 14.49 0.49
CA LEU A 174 1.48 14.69 -0.44
C LEU A 174 0.15 14.63 0.32
N CYS A 175 -0.63 15.72 0.32
CA CYS A 175 -1.86 15.76 1.10
C CYS A 175 -2.90 16.76 0.61
N CYS A 176 -4.09 16.69 1.22
CA CYS A 176 -5.06 17.78 1.23
C CYS A 176 -4.97 18.53 2.56
N SER A 177 -5.03 19.86 2.51
CA SER A 177 -5.06 20.70 3.71
C SER A 177 -5.83 21.99 3.46
N GLY A 178 -6.76 22.32 4.37
CA GLY A 178 -7.52 23.57 4.36
C GLY A 178 -8.33 23.85 3.10
N GLY A 179 -8.70 22.80 2.38
CA GLY A 179 -9.45 22.86 1.13
C GLY A 179 -8.59 22.90 -0.13
N TYR A 180 -7.30 22.63 -0.04
CA TYR A 180 -6.37 22.55 -1.16
C TYR A 180 -5.80 21.13 -1.30
N ILE A 181 -5.46 20.73 -2.52
CA ILE A 181 -4.47 19.70 -2.79
C ILE A 181 -3.11 20.38 -2.80
N GLY A 182 -2.09 19.72 -2.24
CA GLY A 182 -0.73 20.21 -2.25
C GLY A 182 0.26 19.23 -1.64
N TYR A 183 1.43 19.75 -1.37
CA TYR A 183 2.47 19.01 -0.68
C TYR A 183 3.14 19.88 0.38
N ALA A 184 3.66 19.26 1.43
CA ALA A 184 4.44 19.95 2.44
C ALA A 184 5.92 19.56 2.32
N GLU A 185 6.78 20.56 2.18
CA GLU A 185 8.22 20.46 1.96
C GLU A 185 9.00 20.83 3.22
N ALA A 186 10.02 20.03 3.54
CA ALA A 186 10.92 20.27 4.65
C ALA A 186 12.02 21.28 4.32
N ASP A 187 12.41 22.10 5.31
CA ASP A 187 13.79 22.62 5.33
C ASP A 187 14.72 21.53 5.85
N TRP A 188 15.41 20.83 4.96
CA TRP A 188 16.30 19.72 5.31
C TRP A 188 17.55 20.12 6.11
N ASN A 189 17.79 21.44 6.32
CA ASN A 189 18.76 21.90 7.31
C ASN A 189 18.17 21.92 8.73
N ASN A 190 16.83 21.89 8.86
CA ASN A 190 16.10 21.82 10.10
C ASN A 190 14.77 21.07 9.94
N PRO A 191 14.80 19.75 9.66
CA PRO A 191 13.60 18.98 9.32
C PRO A 191 12.61 18.82 10.49
N ALA A 192 13.01 19.17 11.71
CA ALA A 192 12.17 19.23 12.89
C ALA A 192 11.27 20.47 12.97
N ALA A 193 11.53 21.49 12.15
CA ALA A 193 10.66 22.66 12.04
C ALA A 193 9.39 22.34 11.24
N PRO A 194 8.32 23.13 11.37
CA PRO A 194 7.13 22.97 10.56
C PRO A 194 7.43 23.03 9.05
N TRP A 195 6.94 22.07 8.30
CA TRP A 195 7.11 21.99 6.85
C TRP A 195 6.20 22.98 6.15
N LYS A 196 6.69 23.55 5.05
CA LYS A 196 5.97 24.54 4.28
C LYS A 196 4.99 23.88 3.33
N PHE A 197 3.69 24.24 3.43
CA PHE A 197 2.68 23.76 2.49
C PHE A 197 2.70 24.54 1.18
N HIS A 198 2.68 23.82 0.06
CA HIS A 198 2.65 24.32 -1.30
C HIS A 198 1.33 23.89 -1.95
N PRO A 199 0.31 24.75 -2.03
CA PRO A 199 -0.94 24.43 -2.68
C PRO A 199 -0.76 24.35 -4.19
N VAL A 200 -1.16 23.24 -4.80
CA VAL A 200 -1.13 23.04 -6.25
C VAL A 200 -2.49 23.34 -6.90
N SER A 201 -3.57 23.19 -6.15
CA SER A 201 -4.94 23.47 -6.61
C SER A 201 -5.42 24.84 -6.15
N PRO A 202 -6.44 25.43 -6.78
CA PRO A 202 -7.27 26.44 -6.14
C PRO A 202 -7.97 25.88 -4.90
N LYS A 203 -8.37 26.74 -3.97
CA LYS A 203 -9.20 26.31 -2.84
C LYS A 203 -10.50 25.71 -3.33
N GLY A 204 -10.79 24.49 -2.86
CA GLY A 204 -11.94 23.70 -3.29
C GLY A 204 -12.51 22.83 -2.19
N GLY A 205 -13.11 21.69 -2.55
CA GLY A 205 -13.75 20.74 -1.65
C GLY A 205 -12.80 19.74 -0.97
N TYR A 206 -11.50 19.97 -1.04
CA TYR A 206 -10.47 19.06 -0.51
C TYR A 206 -10.30 19.21 1.00
N GLN A 207 -11.28 18.68 1.73
CA GLN A 207 -11.40 18.82 3.18
C GLN A 207 -11.23 17.47 3.87
N MET A 208 -11.44 17.45 5.18
CA MET A 208 -11.37 16.24 6.00
C MET A 208 -12.19 15.10 5.37
N TYR A 209 -11.58 13.92 5.31
CA TYR A 209 -12.08 12.71 4.66
C TYR A 209 -12.11 12.77 3.12
N THR A 210 -11.34 13.63 2.48
CA THR A 210 -11.13 13.54 1.03
C THR A 210 -10.46 12.21 0.69
N HIS A 211 -11.02 11.51 -0.28
CA HIS A 211 -10.52 10.22 -0.77
C HIS A 211 -9.82 10.38 -2.11
N GLY A 212 -8.77 9.60 -2.30
CA GLY A 212 -8.04 9.47 -3.54
C GLY A 212 -7.01 10.57 -3.78
N ILE A 213 -5.75 10.23 -3.57
CA ILE A 213 -4.61 11.03 -3.97
C ILE A 213 -3.45 10.11 -4.36
N GLY A 214 -2.59 10.59 -5.23
CA GLY A 214 -1.36 9.93 -5.62
C GLY A 214 -0.48 10.83 -6.46
N ALA A 215 0.70 10.35 -6.82
CA ALA A 215 1.64 11.11 -7.62
C ALA A 215 2.43 10.22 -8.58
N GLY A 216 2.83 10.80 -9.71
CA GLY A 216 3.70 10.18 -10.71
C GLY A 216 3.70 10.96 -12.01
N ASP A 217 4.66 10.70 -12.87
CA ASP A 217 4.79 11.36 -14.18
C ASP A 217 3.74 10.82 -15.17
N ILE A 218 2.61 11.50 -15.29
CA ILE A 218 1.51 11.09 -16.17
C ILE A 218 1.82 11.41 -17.64
N ASN A 219 2.36 12.60 -17.90
CA ASN A 219 2.54 13.06 -19.27
C ASN A 219 3.86 12.60 -19.91
N GLY A 220 4.79 12.04 -19.15
CA GLY A 220 6.08 11.54 -19.60
C GLY A 220 7.13 12.64 -19.78
N ASP A 221 7.00 13.75 -19.06
CA ASP A 221 7.93 14.87 -19.16
C ASP A 221 9.04 14.86 -18.10
N GLY A 222 9.05 13.87 -17.24
CA GLY A 222 10.04 13.66 -16.18
C GLY A 222 9.75 14.41 -14.89
N ARG A 223 8.61 15.08 -14.77
CA ARG A 223 8.14 15.72 -13.54
C ARG A 223 7.00 14.92 -12.91
N VAL A 224 6.86 15.05 -11.60
CA VAL A 224 5.86 14.30 -10.84
C VAL A 224 4.54 15.06 -10.81
N ASP A 225 3.53 14.57 -11.50
CA ASP A 225 2.16 15.07 -11.47
C ASP A 225 1.43 14.56 -10.22
N ILE A 226 0.38 15.27 -9.79
CA ILE A 226 -0.50 14.82 -8.70
C ILE A 226 -1.82 14.35 -9.30
N ILE A 227 -2.31 13.20 -8.81
CA ILE A 227 -3.56 12.61 -9.26
C ILE A 227 -4.57 12.65 -8.10
N GLU A 228 -5.80 13.00 -8.39
CA GLU A 228 -6.96 12.89 -7.50
C GLU A 228 -8.11 12.18 -8.22
N LYS A 229 -9.15 11.76 -7.51
CA LYS A 229 -10.24 10.95 -8.06
C LYS A 229 -10.98 11.54 -9.27
N ASP A 230 -10.93 12.86 -9.46
CA ASP A 230 -11.64 13.58 -10.54
C ASP A 230 -10.71 14.34 -11.50
N ALA A 231 -9.39 14.21 -11.35
CA ALA A 231 -8.41 14.87 -12.22
C ALA A 231 -6.98 14.38 -12.00
N TRP A 232 -6.09 14.80 -12.88
CA TRP A 232 -4.68 14.91 -12.57
C TRP A 232 -4.22 16.37 -12.75
N TRP A 233 -3.16 16.74 -12.03
CA TRP A 233 -2.61 18.09 -11.98
C TRP A 233 -1.19 18.06 -12.49
N GLU A 234 -0.96 18.68 -13.66
CA GLU A 234 0.33 18.71 -14.34
C GLU A 234 1.28 19.64 -13.61
N GLN A 235 2.46 19.11 -13.23
CA GLN A 235 3.51 19.87 -12.59
C GLN A 235 4.11 20.88 -13.58
N PRO A 236 4.16 22.19 -13.23
CA PRO A 236 4.80 23.20 -14.08
C PRO A 236 6.31 23.02 -14.11
N ALA A 237 6.96 23.54 -15.14
CA ALA A 237 8.42 23.51 -15.28
C ALA A 237 9.19 24.25 -14.17
N SER A 238 8.52 25.07 -13.36
CA SER A 238 9.10 25.78 -12.21
C SER A 238 8.09 25.82 -11.09
N LEU A 239 8.51 25.39 -9.89
CA LEU A 239 7.73 25.45 -8.66
C LEU A 239 7.89 26.79 -7.91
N ALA A 240 8.69 27.72 -8.43
CA ALA A 240 8.95 29.01 -7.81
C ALA A 240 7.66 29.84 -7.66
N ASN A 241 7.46 30.41 -6.47
CA ASN A 241 6.30 31.23 -6.09
C ASN A 241 4.96 30.46 -6.04
N ASP A 242 4.98 29.17 -5.78
CA ASP A 242 3.82 28.31 -5.56
C ASP A 242 2.76 28.46 -6.68
N PRO A 243 3.09 28.13 -7.94
CA PRO A 243 2.14 28.26 -9.04
C PRO A 243 0.98 27.27 -8.88
N VAL A 244 -0.23 27.67 -9.28
CA VAL A 244 -1.34 26.72 -9.45
C VAL A 244 -1.04 25.83 -10.66
N TRP A 245 -1.15 24.51 -10.46
CA TRP A 245 -0.87 23.54 -11.52
C TRP A 245 -2.02 23.45 -12.53
N ILE A 246 -1.75 22.90 -13.70
CA ILE A 246 -2.78 22.74 -14.74
C ILE A 246 -3.64 21.53 -14.41
N LYS A 247 -4.95 21.76 -14.24
CA LYS A 247 -5.91 20.68 -13.99
C LYS A 247 -6.36 20.04 -15.31
N HIS A 248 -6.23 18.73 -15.41
CA HIS A 248 -6.76 17.88 -16.48
C HIS A 248 -7.89 17.00 -15.92
N PRO A 249 -9.17 17.33 -16.17
CA PRO A 249 -10.30 16.59 -15.60
C PRO A 249 -10.43 15.18 -16.18
N PHE A 250 -10.56 14.20 -15.29
CA PHE A 250 -10.95 12.83 -15.61
C PHE A 250 -11.49 12.17 -14.33
N HIS A 251 -12.63 11.51 -14.40
CA HIS A 251 -13.22 10.83 -13.25
C HIS A 251 -12.70 9.40 -13.16
N PHE A 252 -11.82 9.12 -12.19
CA PHE A 252 -11.24 7.80 -11.93
C PHE A 252 -12.09 6.98 -10.96
N ALA A 253 -12.65 7.60 -9.91
CA ALA A 253 -13.27 6.85 -8.83
C ALA A 253 -14.28 7.68 -8.04
N GLU A 254 -15.24 7.00 -7.39
CA GLU A 254 -16.16 7.65 -6.45
C GLU A 254 -15.46 8.04 -5.15
N ALA A 255 -14.66 7.10 -4.58
CA ALA A 255 -13.89 7.28 -3.36
C ALA A 255 -12.63 6.39 -3.44
N ALA A 256 -11.60 6.88 -4.10
CA ALA A 256 -10.33 6.17 -4.26
C ALA A 256 -9.56 6.05 -2.92
N ALA A 257 -8.62 5.12 -2.83
CA ALA A 257 -7.59 5.11 -1.81
C ALA A 257 -6.29 5.72 -2.37
N GLN A 258 -5.14 5.05 -2.23
CA GLN A 258 -3.93 5.44 -2.95
C GLN A 258 -4.18 5.37 -4.45
N MET A 259 -3.65 6.33 -5.20
CA MET A 259 -3.69 6.36 -6.65
C MET A 259 -2.27 6.18 -7.18
N LEU A 260 -2.00 5.02 -7.76
CA LEU A 260 -0.66 4.59 -8.14
C LEU A 260 -0.43 4.82 -9.64
N VAL A 261 0.79 5.17 -10.01
CA VAL A 261 1.17 5.44 -11.40
C VAL A 261 2.20 4.43 -11.86
N TYR A 262 1.89 3.74 -12.96
CA TYR A 262 2.77 2.73 -13.55
C TYR A 262 2.36 2.42 -14.99
N ASP A 263 3.32 2.15 -15.87
CA ASP A 263 3.07 1.60 -17.20
C ASP A 263 2.62 0.13 -17.06
N VAL A 264 1.31 -0.10 -16.96
CA VAL A 264 0.72 -1.43 -16.68
C VAL A 264 0.84 -2.36 -17.87
N ASN A 265 0.59 -1.88 -19.09
CA ASN A 265 0.52 -2.71 -20.29
C ASN A 265 1.82 -2.78 -21.11
N GLY A 266 2.87 -2.05 -20.71
CA GLY A 266 4.17 -2.03 -21.36
C GLY A 266 4.20 -1.26 -22.67
N ASP A 267 3.32 -0.29 -22.85
CA ASP A 267 3.26 0.52 -24.07
C ASP A 267 4.18 1.76 -24.02
N GLY A 268 4.66 2.11 -22.83
CA GLY A 268 5.56 3.23 -22.56
C GLY A 268 4.81 4.48 -22.10
N LEU A 269 3.51 4.40 -21.80
CA LEU A 269 2.72 5.43 -21.17
C LEU A 269 2.38 5.03 -19.74
N ASN A 270 2.39 5.98 -18.82
CA ASN A 270 2.01 5.70 -17.45
C ASN A 270 0.51 5.70 -17.28
N ASP A 271 0.01 4.63 -16.67
CA ASP A 271 -1.39 4.39 -16.34
C ASP A 271 -1.66 4.73 -14.88
N VAL A 272 -2.92 4.75 -14.47
CA VAL A 272 -3.35 4.99 -13.09
C VAL A 272 -4.02 3.73 -12.54
N ILE A 273 -3.67 3.33 -11.30
CA ILE A 273 -4.27 2.19 -10.60
C ILE A 273 -4.90 2.71 -9.32
N THR A 274 -6.16 2.37 -9.06
CA THR A 274 -6.81 2.70 -7.78
C THR A 274 -8.04 1.84 -7.52
N CYS A 275 -8.52 1.83 -6.27
CA CYS A 275 -9.83 1.29 -5.98
C CYS A 275 -10.93 2.27 -6.43
N ILE A 276 -12.07 1.73 -6.86
CA ILE A 276 -13.22 2.54 -7.31
C ILE A 276 -13.94 3.14 -6.12
N ASN A 277 -14.09 2.36 -5.04
CA ASN A 277 -14.73 2.82 -3.82
C ASN A 277 -14.08 2.18 -2.59
N ALA A 278 -13.32 2.98 -1.83
CA ALA A 278 -12.58 2.57 -0.63
C ALA A 278 -13.48 2.03 0.50
N HIS A 279 -14.76 2.37 0.51
CA HIS A 279 -15.78 1.88 1.45
C HIS A 279 -16.77 0.89 0.82
N GLY A 280 -16.63 0.64 -0.47
CA GLY A 280 -17.47 -0.24 -1.28
C GLY A 280 -16.68 -1.35 -1.95
N TYR A 281 -16.79 -1.43 -3.25
CA TYR A 281 -16.17 -2.46 -4.08
C TYR A 281 -15.46 -1.84 -5.27
N GLY A 282 -14.55 -2.61 -5.85
CA GLY A 282 -13.94 -2.32 -7.14
C GLY A 282 -12.47 -1.94 -7.05
N LEU A 283 -11.70 -2.48 -7.97
CA LEU A 283 -10.30 -2.13 -8.23
C LEU A 283 -10.14 -2.06 -9.73
N SER A 284 -9.55 -0.99 -10.24
CA SER A 284 -9.32 -0.78 -11.67
C SER A 284 -7.93 -0.22 -11.94
N TRP A 285 -7.46 -0.46 -13.16
CA TRP A 285 -6.42 0.35 -13.74
C TRP A 285 -6.97 1.11 -14.95
N TYR A 286 -6.41 2.27 -15.21
CA TYR A 286 -6.86 3.22 -16.23
C TYR A 286 -5.73 3.39 -17.23
N GLU A 287 -5.88 2.72 -18.38
CA GLU A 287 -4.96 2.79 -19.52
C GLU A 287 -4.91 4.22 -20.05
N GLN A 288 -3.73 4.82 -20.06
CA GLN A 288 -3.56 6.12 -20.70
C GLN A 288 -3.71 6.02 -22.20
N VAL A 289 -4.56 6.87 -22.77
CA VAL A 289 -4.79 6.97 -24.21
C VAL A 289 -4.49 8.38 -24.68
N ARG A 290 -3.76 8.51 -25.78
CA ARG A 290 -3.46 9.82 -26.39
C ARG A 290 -4.31 10.02 -27.64
N GLU A 291 -5.29 10.94 -27.56
CA GLU A 291 -6.20 11.28 -28.64
C GLU A 291 -6.06 12.74 -29.03
N ASN A 292 -5.70 13.01 -30.29
CA ASN A 292 -5.54 14.37 -30.81
C ASN A 292 -4.61 15.28 -29.96
N GLY A 293 -3.60 14.69 -29.35
CA GLY A 293 -2.65 15.39 -28.46
C GLY A 293 -3.11 15.55 -27.01
N ASN A 294 -4.32 15.08 -26.67
CA ASN A 294 -4.83 15.09 -25.30
C ASN A 294 -4.61 13.73 -24.64
N ILE A 295 -4.35 13.75 -23.33
CA ILE A 295 -4.32 12.56 -22.48
C ILE A 295 -5.72 12.31 -21.95
N THR A 296 -6.20 11.09 -22.14
CA THR A 296 -7.42 10.56 -21.54
C THR A 296 -7.15 9.13 -21.05
N PHE A 297 -8.15 8.46 -20.46
CA PHE A 297 -7.96 7.14 -19.91
C PHE A 297 -9.11 6.20 -20.27
N ARG A 298 -8.80 4.90 -20.33
CA ARG A 298 -9.76 3.82 -20.52
C ARG A 298 -9.71 2.91 -19.29
N GLU A 299 -10.85 2.70 -18.65
CA GLU A 299 -10.93 1.83 -17.48
C GLU A 299 -10.84 0.34 -17.86
N HIS A 300 -10.04 -0.39 -17.07
CA HIS A 300 -9.95 -1.84 -17.06
C HIS A 300 -10.20 -2.34 -15.63
N VAL A 301 -11.31 -3.04 -15.44
CA VAL A 301 -11.72 -3.53 -14.11
C VAL A 301 -10.91 -4.77 -13.72
N ILE A 302 -10.25 -4.73 -12.58
CA ILE A 302 -9.50 -5.85 -11.97
C ILE A 302 -10.43 -6.63 -11.03
N LEU A 303 -11.13 -5.93 -10.11
CA LEU A 303 -12.14 -6.50 -9.23
C LEU A 303 -13.49 -5.87 -9.48
N ASN A 304 -14.48 -6.69 -9.76
CA ASN A 304 -15.84 -6.22 -9.98
C ASN A 304 -16.66 -6.28 -8.66
N LYS A 305 -17.63 -5.38 -8.54
CA LYS A 305 -18.64 -5.43 -7.47
C LYS A 305 -19.45 -6.74 -7.51
N ASP A 306 -19.62 -7.31 -8.70
CA ASP A 306 -20.30 -8.59 -8.93
C ASP A 306 -19.24 -9.66 -9.25
N ALA A 307 -19.01 -10.57 -8.31
CA ALA A 307 -18.01 -11.64 -8.45
C ALA A 307 -18.21 -12.49 -9.71
N SER A 308 -19.43 -12.63 -10.22
CA SER A 308 -19.71 -13.38 -11.45
C SER A 308 -19.18 -12.70 -12.72
N LYS A 309 -18.84 -11.43 -12.64
CA LYS A 309 -18.22 -10.62 -13.69
C LYS A 309 -16.69 -10.49 -13.51
N ASP A 310 -16.17 -10.96 -12.41
CA ASP A 310 -14.74 -11.05 -12.17
C ASP A 310 -14.20 -12.32 -12.82
N ARG A 311 -13.06 -12.21 -13.52
CA ARG A 311 -12.48 -13.36 -14.24
C ARG A 311 -12.13 -14.51 -13.33
N TYR A 312 -11.72 -14.24 -12.09
CA TYR A 312 -11.32 -15.25 -11.11
C TYR A 312 -12.34 -15.44 -9.99
N GLY A 313 -13.47 -14.74 -10.02
CA GLY A 313 -14.53 -14.83 -9.01
C GLY A 313 -14.14 -14.26 -7.65
N VAL A 314 -13.08 -13.43 -7.58
CA VAL A 314 -12.65 -12.78 -6.35
C VAL A 314 -13.50 -11.55 -6.09
N GLN A 315 -14.02 -11.43 -4.88
CA GLN A 315 -14.77 -10.27 -4.44
C GLN A 315 -14.49 -9.99 -2.97
N PHE A 316 -14.17 -8.77 -2.65
CA PHE A 316 -14.16 -8.22 -1.29
C PHE A 316 -14.47 -6.74 -1.33
N SER A 317 -14.98 -6.22 -0.24
CA SER A 317 -15.28 -4.79 -0.08
C SER A 317 -14.14 -4.07 0.64
N GLN A 318 -14.19 -2.75 0.61
CA GLN A 318 -13.27 -1.86 1.32
C GLN A 318 -11.78 -2.08 0.94
N PRO A 319 -11.42 -2.05 -0.36
CA PRO A 319 -10.02 -2.08 -0.80
C PRO A 319 -9.34 -0.72 -0.51
N HIS A 320 -9.20 -0.38 0.77
CA HIS A 320 -8.87 0.96 1.26
C HIS A 320 -7.38 1.27 1.28
N SER A 321 -6.52 0.34 0.94
CA SER A 321 -5.09 0.56 0.81
C SER A 321 -4.48 -0.30 -0.28
N LEU A 322 -3.54 0.29 -1.03
CA LEU A 322 -2.85 -0.35 -2.13
C LEU A 322 -1.33 -0.12 -2.04
N ALA A 323 -0.56 -1.16 -2.32
CA ALA A 323 0.88 -1.04 -2.55
C ALA A 323 1.23 -1.58 -3.94
N LEU A 324 2.25 -1.01 -4.57
CA LEU A 324 2.75 -1.37 -5.90
C LEU A 324 4.20 -1.85 -5.78
N VAL A 325 4.43 -3.14 -5.94
CA VAL A 325 5.72 -3.78 -5.70
C VAL A 325 5.89 -5.02 -6.59
N ASP A 326 7.12 -5.32 -6.99
CA ASP A 326 7.46 -6.58 -7.68
C ASP A 326 7.55 -7.71 -6.64
N MET A 327 6.47 -8.48 -6.50
CA MET A 327 6.36 -9.52 -5.48
C MET A 327 7.18 -10.77 -5.79
N ASP A 328 7.31 -11.15 -7.05
CA ASP A 328 7.97 -12.42 -7.43
C ASP A 328 9.31 -12.25 -8.13
N GLY A 329 9.76 -11.01 -8.32
CA GLY A 329 11.08 -10.71 -8.90
C GLY A 329 11.12 -10.86 -10.41
N ASP A 330 9.97 -10.75 -11.11
CA ASP A 330 9.90 -10.83 -12.58
C ASP A 330 10.11 -9.48 -13.28
N GLY A 331 10.28 -8.40 -12.52
CA GLY A 331 10.53 -7.04 -12.99
C GLY A 331 9.26 -6.23 -13.28
N LEU A 332 8.08 -6.81 -13.10
CA LEU A 332 6.80 -6.10 -13.19
C LEU A 332 6.30 -5.77 -11.78
N LYS A 333 5.64 -4.63 -11.65
CA LYS A 333 5.06 -4.27 -10.37
C LYS A 333 3.64 -4.79 -10.26
N ASP A 334 3.41 -5.49 -9.17
CA ASP A 334 2.15 -6.10 -8.78
C ASP A 334 1.38 -5.20 -7.81
N ILE A 335 0.09 -5.47 -7.63
CA ILE A 335 -0.74 -4.79 -6.64
C ILE A 335 -0.88 -5.69 -5.41
N VAL A 336 -0.63 -5.13 -4.22
CA VAL A 336 -1.00 -5.75 -2.95
C VAL A 336 -2.12 -4.93 -2.33
N THR A 337 -3.25 -5.57 -2.04
CA THR A 337 -4.42 -4.94 -1.40
C THR A 337 -5.28 -5.99 -0.72
N GLY A 338 -6.25 -5.55 0.07
CA GLY A 338 -7.16 -6.44 0.77
C GLY A 338 -8.37 -5.70 1.32
N LYS A 339 -9.19 -6.41 2.07
CA LYS A 339 -10.33 -5.84 2.76
C LYS A 339 -9.87 -5.06 4.00
N ARG A 340 -10.17 -3.76 4.08
CA ARG A 340 -10.05 -3.01 5.34
C ARG A 340 -10.98 -3.62 6.39
N PHE A 341 -10.46 -3.97 7.54
CA PHE A 341 -11.24 -4.58 8.63
C PHE A 341 -11.34 -3.63 9.82
N TRP A 342 -12.34 -2.89 9.91
CA TRP A 342 -13.34 -2.22 9.06
C TRP A 342 -13.28 -0.71 9.30
N ALA A 343 -13.81 0.13 8.39
CA ALA A 343 -13.72 1.58 8.52
C ALA A 343 -14.64 2.14 9.63
N HIS A 344 -15.95 1.99 9.49
CA HIS A 344 -16.95 2.65 10.38
C HIS A 344 -17.50 1.72 11.48
N GLY A 345 -16.73 0.72 11.92
CA GLY A 345 -17.15 -0.24 12.92
C GLY A 345 -17.86 -1.46 12.34
N LYS A 346 -18.01 -2.50 13.16
CA LYS A 346 -18.56 -3.79 12.73
C LYS A 346 -20.02 -3.73 12.26
N ASP A 347 -20.76 -2.75 12.74
CA ASP A 347 -22.18 -2.54 12.41
C ASP A 347 -22.35 -1.22 11.61
N GLY A 348 -21.27 -0.73 11.01
CA GLY A 348 -21.24 0.50 10.23
C GLY A 348 -21.92 0.38 8.85
N PRO A 349 -22.01 1.50 8.12
CA PRO A 349 -22.71 1.56 6.83
C PRO A 349 -21.92 0.93 5.68
N ASP A 350 -20.66 0.55 5.89
CA ASP A 350 -19.79 0.05 4.82
C ASP A 350 -20.29 -1.30 4.28
N ALA A 351 -20.09 -1.51 3.00
CA ALA A 351 -20.45 -2.76 2.36
C ALA A 351 -19.71 -3.93 3.02
N ASP A 352 -20.46 -4.99 3.39
CA ASP A 352 -19.92 -6.23 3.93
C ASP A 352 -18.85 -6.02 5.03
N SER A 353 -19.12 -5.15 6.02
CA SER A 353 -18.14 -4.75 7.05
C SER A 353 -17.48 -5.94 7.76
N ASN A 354 -18.24 -7.01 8.02
CA ASN A 354 -17.79 -8.21 8.72
C ASN A 354 -17.38 -9.37 7.80
N GLY A 355 -17.26 -9.15 6.48
CA GLY A 355 -16.75 -10.13 5.55
C GLY A 355 -15.32 -10.56 5.88
N ALA A 356 -14.88 -11.64 5.29
CA ALA A 356 -13.52 -12.19 5.51
C ALA A 356 -12.45 -11.10 5.28
N ALA A 357 -11.55 -10.94 6.25
CA ALA A 357 -10.46 -9.96 6.19
C ALA A 357 -9.34 -10.49 5.28
N VAL A 358 -9.61 -10.50 3.98
CA VAL A 358 -8.71 -11.04 2.96
C VAL A 358 -7.60 -10.08 2.63
N LEU A 359 -6.46 -10.64 2.24
CA LEU A 359 -5.30 -9.95 1.70
C LEU A 359 -4.86 -10.69 0.44
N TYR A 360 -4.72 -9.97 -0.65
CA TYR A 360 -4.35 -10.50 -1.97
C TYR A 360 -3.11 -9.84 -2.53
N TRP A 361 -2.40 -10.60 -3.33
CA TRP A 361 -1.43 -10.16 -4.31
C TRP A 361 -2.02 -10.36 -5.71
N PHE A 362 -2.14 -9.30 -6.49
CA PHE A 362 -2.57 -9.33 -7.88
C PHE A 362 -1.33 -9.26 -8.76
N LYS A 363 -0.89 -10.42 -9.23
CA LYS A 363 0.29 -10.53 -10.11
C LYS A 363 -0.02 -9.94 -11.47
N LEU A 364 0.81 -9.00 -11.92
CA LEU A 364 0.73 -8.46 -13.27
C LEU A 364 1.36 -9.41 -14.28
N MET A 365 0.62 -9.70 -15.32
CA MET A 365 1.11 -10.42 -16.51
C MET A 365 0.95 -9.54 -17.75
N ARG A 366 1.95 -9.55 -18.61
CA ARG A 366 1.93 -8.92 -19.94
C ARG A 366 2.01 -9.97 -21.05
N PRO A 367 0.86 -10.59 -21.44
CA PRO A 367 0.88 -11.65 -22.45
C PRO A 367 1.38 -11.18 -23.83
N ALA A 368 1.19 -9.88 -24.14
CA ALA A 368 1.75 -9.22 -25.30
C ALA A 368 1.90 -7.72 -25.01
N LYS A 369 2.66 -6.99 -25.84
CA LYS A 369 2.77 -5.54 -25.75
C LYS A 369 1.38 -4.88 -25.85
N GLY A 370 1.08 -3.98 -24.96
CA GLY A 370 -0.23 -3.32 -24.88
C GLY A 370 -1.32 -4.18 -24.27
N GLN A 371 -0.98 -5.31 -23.65
CA GLN A 371 -1.91 -6.18 -22.93
C GLN A 371 -1.46 -6.40 -21.51
N ALA A 372 -2.40 -6.35 -20.59
CA ALA A 372 -2.16 -6.62 -19.18
C ALA A 372 -3.28 -7.50 -18.61
N GLU A 373 -2.91 -8.35 -17.68
CA GLU A 373 -3.80 -9.18 -16.88
C GLU A 373 -3.30 -9.21 -15.45
N TYR A 374 -4.21 -9.03 -14.49
CA TYR A 374 -3.92 -9.21 -13.07
C TYR A 374 -4.48 -10.53 -12.57
N ILE A 375 -3.61 -11.39 -12.03
CA ILE A 375 -3.96 -12.70 -11.49
C ILE A 375 -3.97 -12.62 -9.96
N PRO A 376 -5.12 -12.86 -9.29
CA PRO A 376 -5.24 -12.74 -7.84
C PRO A 376 -4.68 -13.97 -7.11
N TYR A 377 -3.66 -13.78 -6.29
CA TYR A 377 -3.15 -14.79 -5.35
C TYR A 377 -3.56 -14.41 -3.94
N LEU A 378 -4.28 -15.30 -3.26
CA LEU A 378 -4.63 -15.12 -1.85
C LEU A 378 -3.36 -15.21 -0.99
N ILE A 379 -3.05 -14.17 -0.24
CA ILE A 379 -1.97 -14.16 0.75
C ILE A 379 -2.49 -14.72 2.07
N ASP A 380 -3.62 -14.18 2.56
CA ASP A 380 -4.26 -14.58 3.82
C ASP A 380 -5.75 -14.22 3.81
N ASP A 381 -6.57 -14.96 4.54
CA ASP A 381 -8.03 -14.75 4.60
C ASP A 381 -8.55 -14.22 5.95
N ASP A 382 -7.63 -13.87 6.87
CA ASP A 382 -7.97 -13.43 8.22
C ASP A 382 -7.01 -12.35 8.78
N SER A 383 -6.26 -11.64 7.91
CA SER A 383 -5.43 -10.50 8.28
C SER A 383 -6.02 -9.16 7.81
N GLY A 384 -6.48 -9.09 6.57
CA GLY A 384 -7.00 -7.87 5.96
C GLY A 384 -5.97 -6.75 5.85
N VAL A 385 -6.46 -5.54 5.61
CA VAL A 385 -5.66 -4.31 5.60
C VAL A 385 -6.26 -3.25 6.54
N GLY A 386 -5.52 -2.19 6.81
CA GLY A 386 -6.00 -0.94 7.40
C GLY A 386 -6.18 0.14 6.32
N THR A 387 -5.75 1.37 6.61
CA THR A 387 -5.61 2.45 5.64
C THR A 387 -4.26 2.41 4.93
N GLU A 388 -3.38 1.52 5.39
CA GLU A 388 -2.05 1.31 4.85
C GLU A 388 -1.77 -0.20 4.73
N VAL A 389 -1.11 -0.58 3.64
CA VAL A 389 -0.49 -1.89 3.44
C VAL A 389 0.93 -1.66 2.98
N THR A 390 1.90 -2.28 3.66
CA THR A 390 3.31 -2.14 3.35
C THR A 390 3.86 -3.44 2.78
N ALA A 391 4.52 -3.37 1.64
CA ALA A 391 5.22 -4.50 1.07
C ALA A 391 6.71 -4.16 0.92
N GLY A 392 7.58 -5.00 1.49
CA GLY A 392 9.02 -4.75 1.51
C GLY A 392 9.81 -5.90 2.11
N ILE A 393 11.11 -5.77 2.10
CA ILE A 393 12.01 -6.81 2.61
C ILE A 393 12.00 -6.79 4.14
N VAL A 394 11.58 -7.90 4.74
CA VAL A 394 11.61 -8.13 6.20
C VAL A 394 12.35 -9.42 6.54
N SER A 395 11.82 -10.56 6.13
CA SER A 395 12.36 -11.88 6.47
C SER A 395 13.23 -12.49 5.36
N ASN A 396 12.91 -12.17 4.11
CA ASN A 396 13.56 -12.73 2.93
C ASN A 396 14.26 -11.61 2.15
N PRO A 397 15.57 -11.69 1.88
CA PRO A 397 16.30 -10.62 1.19
C PRO A 397 15.96 -10.51 -0.31
N LYS A 398 15.21 -11.45 -0.87
CA LYS A 398 14.94 -11.53 -2.30
C LYS A 398 13.51 -11.13 -2.68
N TYR A 399 12.55 -11.51 -1.86
CA TYR A 399 11.13 -11.30 -2.15
C TYR A 399 10.47 -10.48 -1.06
N PRO A 400 9.62 -9.50 -1.40
CA PRO A 400 8.93 -8.68 -0.41
C PRO A 400 7.99 -9.51 0.46
N ASP A 401 8.00 -9.23 1.75
CA ASP A 401 6.96 -9.62 2.70
C ASP A 401 5.85 -8.56 2.70
N VAL A 402 4.71 -8.88 3.29
CA VAL A 402 3.62 -7.91 3.46
C VAL A 402 3.36 -7.67 4.94
N VAL A 403 3.26 -6.40 5.33
CA VAL A 403 2.97 -5.98 6.70
C VAL A 403 1.68 -5.19 6.73
N VAL A 404 0.79 -5.54 7.65
CA VAL A 404 -0.51 -4.90 7.83
C VAL A 404 -0.83 -4.66 9.29
N GLY A 405 -1.51 -3.55 9.58
CA GLY A 405 -2.06 -3.22 10.89
C GLY A 405 -3.52 -2.82 10.76
N ASN A 406 -4.39 -3.37 11.60
CA ASN A 406 -5.82 -3.04 11.66
C ASN A 406 -6.43 -3.56 12.96
N LYS A 407 -7.77 -3.60 13.06
CA LYS A 407 -8.52 -4.03 14.25
C LYS A 407 -8.35 -5.52 14.64
N LYS A 408 -7.73 -6.33 13.77
CA LYS A 408 -7.35 -7.72 14.09
C LYS A 408 -5.96 -7.81 14.71
N GLY A 409 -5.20 -6.74 14.72
CA GLY A 409 -3.81 -6.66 15.19
C GLY A 409 -2.83 -6.30 14.08
N VAL A 410 -1.57 -6.64 14.30
CA VAL A 410 -0.47 -6.43 13.36
C VAL A 410 0.04 -7.78 12.89
N PHE A 411 0.27 -7.91 11.58
CA PHE A 411 0.73 -9.15 10.96
C PHE A 411 1.90 -8.89 10.02
N VAL A 412 2.85 -9.82 10.02
CA VAL A 412 3.85 -9.99 8.97
C VAL A 412 3.50 -11.26 8.20
N LEU A 413 3.30 -11.14 6.90
CA LEU A 413 3.08 -12.25 5.98
C LEU A 413 4.43 -12.53 5.32
N GLU A 414 5.21 -13.45 5.91
CA GLU A 414 6.55 -13.81 5.43
C GLU A 414 6.45 -14.54 4.09
N HIS A 415 7.04 -13.97 3.05
CA HIS A 415 7.04 -14.54 1.72
C HIS A 415 7.98 -15.74 1.63
N GLN A 416 7.43 -16.90 1.33
CA GLN A 416 8.13 -18.16 1.19
C GLN A 416 8.07 -18.64 -0.24
N VAL A 417 9.23 -19.00 -0.79
CA VAL A 417 9.34 -19.50 -2.16
C VAL A 417 10.04 -20.85 -2.17
N LYS A 418 9.45 -21.82 -2.85
CA LYS A 418 10.01 -23.15 -3.02
C LYS A 418 9.95 -23.61 -4.48
N GLU A 419 10.94 -24.35 -4.90
CA GLU A 419 10.87 -25.06 -6.17
C GLU A 419 9.96 -26.28 -6.04
N VAL A 420 9.02 -26.43 -6.97
CA VAL A 420 8.07 -27.55 -7.02
C VAL A 420 7.97 -28.09 -8.44
N PRO A 421 7.56 -29.38 -8.63
CA PRO A 421 7.21 -29.90 -9.94
C PRO A 421 6.09 -29.09 -10.59
N HIS A 422 6.11 -28.93 -11.91
CA HIS A 422 5.10 -28.16 -12.66
C HIS A 422 3.66 -28.58 -12.32
N ALA A 423 3.38 -29.87 -12.14
CA ALA A 423 2.06 -30.35 -11.78
C ALA A 423 1.57 -29.92 -10.36
N GLU A 424 2.51 -29.66 -9.43
CA GLU A 424 2.19 -29.09 -8.11
C GLU A 424 1.92 -27.59 -8.23
N TRP A 425 2.78 -26.89 -8.98
CA TRP A 425 2.62 -25.48 -9.25
C TRP A 425 1.29 -25.18 -9.96
N GLU A 426 0.94 -25.92 -11.03
CA GLU A 426 -0.29 -25.74 -11.79
C GLU A 426 -1.57 -25.91 -10.93
N LYS A 427 -1.55 -26.81 -9.95
CA LYS A 427 -2.66 -26.99 -9.02
C LYS A 427 -2.88 -25.81 -8.08
N ALA A 428 -1.81 -25.08 -7.76
CA ALA A 428 -1.82 -23.95 -6.86
C ALA A 428 -2.19 -22.64 -7.58
N GLN A 429 -2.21 -22.63 -8.93
CA GLN A 429 -2.52 -21.41 -9.68
C GLN A 429 -4.02 -21.04 -9.56
N PRO A 430 -4.34 -19.74 -9.42
CA PRO A 430 -5.70 -19.24 -9.54
C PRO A 430 -6.32 -19.66 -10.89
N LYS A 431 -7.59 -20.05 -10.86
CA LYS A 431 -8.28 -20.53 -12.08
C LYS A 431 -9.38 -19.55 -12.47
N PRO A 432 -9.40 -19.13 -13.75
CA PRO A 432 -10.52 -18.34 -14.26
C PRO A 432 -11.85 -19.09 -14.12
N LEU A 433 -12.93 -18.34 -13.88
CA LEU A 433 -14.28 -18.89 -13.90
C LEU A 433 -14.61 -19.45 -15.29
N ALA A 434 -15.37 -20.55 -15.32
CA ALA A 434 -15.80 -21.14 -16.59
C ALA A 434 -16.68 -20.17 -17.37
N GLY A 435 -16.21 -19.76 -18.57
CA GLY A 435 -16.92 -18.81 -19.45
C GLY A 435 -16.62 -17.34 -19.23
N SER A 436 -15.72 -16.97 -18.32
CA SER A 436 -15.16 -15.61 -18.24
C SER A 436 -14.19 -15.38 -19.42
N GLN A 437 -14.37 -14.28 -20.16
CA GLN A 437 -13.49 -13.86 -21.26
C GLN A 437 -12.62 -12.70 -20.81
#